data_0c7c1c15205269d4a063248cb94f9ab9
#
_entry.id   0c7c1c15205269d4a063248cb94f9ab9
#
_cell.length_a   1.000
_cell.length_b   1.000
_cell.length_c   1.000
_cell.angle_alpha   90.00
_cell.angle_beta   90.00
_cell.angle_gamma   90.00
#
_symmetry.space_group_name_H-M   'P 1'
#
loop_
_entity.id
_entity.type
_entity.pdbx_description
1 polymer ?
#
loop_
_entity_poly.entity_id
_entity_poly.type
_entity_poly.pdbx_seq_one_letter_code
_entity_poly.pdbx_strand_id
1 'polypeptide(L)'
;SLPGAPQGLVDGRSIRVPPNVWFIGTANHDESTNEFADKTYDRAHIMELHRHDEHFEIHRSAPVAFSLVSLEQKFDEACNLYHDDVEDLIDTIHTGTLTSTLEDTFGISWGDRFSRQTKRFIPVFMASGNDMDKHQSALQGLDHLLATRVLRRGRILGRIEFQSDDIEFLKEALLDTLDGWRGLNLTVS
;
A
#
# COMPACT_ATOMS: atom_id res chain seq x y z
N SER A 1 -25.06 -31.20 7.30
CA SER A 1 -24.69 -29.79 7.17
C SER A 1 -24.05 -29.34 8.46
N LEU A 2 -22.92 -28.70 8.36
CA LEU A 2 -22.24 -28.10 9.51
C LEU A 2 -23.13 -26.97 10.08
N PRO A 3 -23.30 -26.91 11.42
CA PRO A 3 -24.01 -25.79 12.03
C PRO A 3 -23.33 -24.47 11.68
N GLY A 4 -24.08 -23.53 11.08
CA GLY A 4 -23.56 -22.24 10.66
C GLY A 4 -23.07 -22.16 9.21
N ALA A 5 -23.17 -23.23 8.42
CA ALA A 5 -22.91 -23.14 6.99
C ALA A 5 -23.95 -22.23 6.30
N PRO A 6 -23.53 -21.36 5.35
CA PRO A 6 -24.48 -20.49 4.63
C PRO A 6 -25.50 -21.36 3.88
N GLN A 7 -26.78 -21.12 4.17
CA GLN A 7 -27.88 -21.90 3.60
C GLN A 7 -28.33 -21.36 2.25
N GLY A 8 -27.42 -21.23 1.33
CA GLY A 8 -27.74 -20.84 -0.03
C GLY A 8 -26.84 -19.76 -0.59
N LEU A 9 -26.87 -19.66 -1.90
CA LEU A 9 -26.17 -18.60 -2.61
C LEU A 9 -27.06 -17.35 -2.69
N VAL A 10 -26.48 -16.16 -2.57
CA VAL A 10 -27.17 -14.92 -2.88
C VAL A 10 -27.46 -14.93 -4.39
N ASP A 11 -28.72 -14.77 -4.77
CA ASP A 11 -29.17 -14.83 -6.17
C ASP A 11 -28.82 -16.17 -6.88
N GLY A 12 -28.63 -17.26 -6.13
CA GLY A 12 -28.26 -18.54 -6.68
C GLY A 12 -26.87 -18.65 -7.29
N ARG A 13 -26.02 -17.61 -7.17
CA ARG A 13 -24.70 -17.53 -7.81
C ARG A 13 -23.57 -16.99 -6.93
N SER A 14 -23.89 -16.28 -5.87
CA SER A 14 -22.90 -15.54 -5.07
C SER A 14 -22.93 -15.96 -3.61
N ILE A 15 -21.78 -16.07 -3.00
CA ILE A 15 -21.63 -16.21 -1.55
C ILE A 15 -21.31 -14.84 -0.99
N ARG A 16 -22.09 -14.38 -0.02
CA ARG A 16 -21.76 -13.16 0.70
C ARG A 16 -20.63 -13.44 1.68
N VAL A 17 -19.49 -12.79 1.47
CA VAL A 17 -18.36 -12.81 2.41
C VAL A 17 -18.66 -11.80 3.52
N PRO A 18 -18.73 -12.21 4.79
CA PRO A 18 -18.93 -11.28 5.89
C PRO A 18 -17.66 -10.43 6.12
N PRO A 19 -17.80 -9.22 6.68
CA PRO A 19 -16.69 -8.26 6.82
C PRO A 19 -15.57 -8.74 7.76
N ASN A 20 -15.84 -9.72 8.61
CA ASN A 20 -14.84 -10.32 9.51
C ASN A 20 -14.05 -11.49 8.87
N VAL A 21 -14.19 -11.72 7.57
CA VAL A 21 -13.41 -12.71 6.82
C VAL A 21 -12.41 -12.02 5.93
N TRP A 22 -11.14 -12.31 6.16
CA TRP A 22 -10.02 -11.79 5.38
C TRP A 22 -9.33 -12.94 4.64
N PHE A 23 -8.93 -12.68 3.41
CA PHE A 23 -8.18 -13.63 2.61
C PHE A 23 -6.71 -13.23 2.61
N ILE A 24 -5.86 -14.15 3.05
CA ILE A 24 -4.41 -13.98 3.02
C ILE A 24 -3.85 -15.07 2.11
N GLY A 25 -3.05 -14.68 1.16
CA GLY A 25 -2.34 -15.60 0.26
C GLY A 25 -0.85 -15.33 0.30
N THR A 26 -0.07 -16.36 0.08
CA THR A 26 1.38 -16.24 -0.09
C THR A 26 1.76 -16.72 -1.49
N ALA A 27 2.75 -16.07 -2.07
CA ALA A 27 3.33 -16.48 -3.35
C ALA A 27 4.84 -16.28 -3.30
N ASN A 28 5.56 -17.18 -3.96
CA ASN A 28 6.98 -16.99 -4.18
C ASN A 28 7.16 -16.05 -5.38
N HIS A 29 8.10 -15.13 -5.24
CA HIS A 29 8.52 -14.26 -6.33
C HIS A 29 9.95 -14.64 -6.70
N ASP A 30 10.09 -15.62 -7.56
CA ASP A 30 11.37 -16.09 -8.09
C ASP A 30 11.41 -15.95 -9.62
N GLU A 31 12.57 -16.15 -10.21
CA GLU A 31 12.78 -16.01 -11.66
C GLU A 31 11.92 -16.99 -12.50
N SER A 32 11.37 -18.01 -11.88
CA SER A 32 10.53 -19.03 -12.52
C SER A 32 9.03 -18.73 -12.41
N THR A 33 8.63 -17.81 -11.57
CA THR A 33 7.22 -17.45 -11.33
C THR A 33 6.78 -16.32 -12.25
N ASN A 34 5.62 -16.49 -12.88
CA ASN A 34 4.99 -15.41 -13.63
C ASN A 34 4.52 -14.30 -12.68
N GLU A 35 4.73 -13.07 -13.07
CA GLU A 35 4.18 -11.92 -12.35
C GLU A 35 2.65 -12.01 -12.25
N PHE A 36 2.11 -11.57 -11.12
CA PHE A 36 0.68 -11.43 -11.00
C PHE A 36 0.14 -10.40 -11.98
N ALA A 37 -1.06 -10.63 -12.49
CA ALA A 37 -1.73 -9.63 -13.30
C ALA A 37 -1.96 -8.33 -12.52
N ASP A 38 -1.90 -7.19 -13.20
CA ASP A 38 -2.15 -5.85 -12.63
C ASP A 38 -3.41 -5.77 -11.78
N LYS A 39 -4.46 -6.49 -12.19
CA LYS A 39 -5.72 -6.57 -11.45
C LYS A 39 -5.59 -7.14 -10.04
N THR A 40 -4.60 -8.00 -9.81
CA THR A 40 -4.33 -8.56 -8.47
C THR A 40 -3.68 -7.52 -7.59
N TYR A 41 -2.68 -6.83 -8.10
CA TYR A 41 -2.01 -5.74 -7.39
C TYR A 41 -2.95 -4.59 -7.05
N ASP A 42 -3.88 -4.27 -7.93
CA ASP A 42 -4.87 -3.22 -7.68
C ASP A 42 -5.85 -3.54 -6.53
N ARG A 43 -6.04 -4.82 -6.24
CA ARG A 43 -7.09 -5.29 -5.30
C ARG A 43 -6.55 -5.83 -4.00
N ALA A 44 -5.32 -6.32 -3.98
CA ALA A 44 -4.69 -6.87 -2.79
C ALA A 44 -3.81 -5.82 -2.09
N HIS A 45 -3.66 -5.93 -0.80
CA HIS A 45 -2.59 -5.26 -0.08
C HIS A 45 -1.39 -6.22 -0.09
N ILE A 46 -0.29 -5.80 -0.70
CA ILE A 46 0.88 -6.65 -0.90
C ILE A 46 1.95 -6.25 0.10
N MET A 47 2.51 -7.25 0.77
CA MET A 47 3.71 -7.10 1.59
C MET A 47 4.79 -7.98 1.00
N GLU A 48 5.91 -7.39 0.66
CA GLU A 48 7.10 -8.12 0.25
C GLU A 48 7.91 -8.47 1.49
N LEU A 49 8.17 -9.75 1.66
CA LEU A 49 8.99 -10.26 2.75
C LEU A 49 10.37 -10.57 2.19
N HIS A 50 11.33 -9.75 2.52
CA HIS A 50 12.72 -10.00 2.14
C HIS A 50 13.27 -11.22 2.89
N ARG A 51 14.14 -11.97 2.20
CA ARG A 51 14.83 -13.08 2.83
C ARG A 51 15.83 -12.54 3.85
N HIS A 52 15.63 -12.93 5.10
CA HIS A 52 16.59 -12.66 6.15
C HIS A 52 17.48 -13.89 6.35
N ASP A 53 18.78 -13.69 6.27
CA ASP A 53 19.77 -14.75 6.52
C ASP A 53 20.09 -14.91 8.02
N GLU A 54 19.57 -14.00 8.85
CA GLU A 54 19.78 -14.03 10.30
C GLU A 54 18.68 -14.84 11.01
N HIS A 55 19.09 -15.69 11.93
CA HIS A 55 18.18 -16.36 12.84
C HIS A 55 17.57 -15.36 13.80
N PHE A 56 16.26 -15.23 13.77
CA PHE A 56 15.52 -14.44 14.76
C PHE A 56 14.78 -15.36 15.73
N GLU A 57 14.78 -14.97 17.00
CA GLU A 57 14.00 -15.66 18.02
C GLU A 57 12.52 -15.26 17.94
N ILE A 58 11.66 -16.27 17.84
CA ILE A 58 10.21 -16.03 17.83
C ILE A 58 9.74 -15.90 19.28
N HIS A 59 9.48 -14.67 19.70
CA HIS A 59 8.83 -14.43 20.98
C HIS A 59 7.30 -14.61 20.83
N ARG A 60 6.77 -15.63 21.48
CA ARG A 60 5.32 -15.82 21.54
C ARG A 60 4.71 -14.80 22.50
N SER A 61 4.00 -13.83 21.98
CA SER A 61 3.15 -12.93 22.78
C SER A 61 1.83 -13.62 23.12
N ALA A 62 1.24 -13.21 24.24
CA ALA A 62 -0.11 -13.65 24.58
C ALA A 62 -1.10 -13.21 23.48
N PRO A 63 -2.10 -14.05 23.14
CA PRO A 63 -3.10 -13.67 22.15
C PRO A 63 -3.87 -12.44 22.62
N VAL A 64 -3.95 -11.44 21.77
CA VAL A 64 -4.76 -10.23 22.00
C VAL A 64 -6.12 -10.46 21.36
N ALA A 65 -7.18 -10.37 22.15
CA ALA A 65 -8.55 -10.45 21.67
C ALA A 65 -9.17 -9.04 21.59
N PHE A 66 -9.68 -8.68 20.44
CA PHE A 66 -10.47 -7.45 20.24
C PHE A 66 -11.65 -7.74 19.32
N SER A 67 -12.74 -6.98 19.45
CA SER A 67 -13.89 -7.13 18.57
C SER A 67 -13.65 -6.42 17.23
N LEU A 68 -14.27 -6.93 16.17
CA LEU A 68 -14.24 -6.26 14.86
C LEU A 68 -14.77 -4.81 14.98
N VAL A 69 -15.85 -4.61 15.72
CA VAL A 69 -16.45 -3.29 15.94
C VAL A 69 -15.45 -2.33 16.57
N SER A 70 -14.72 -2.80 17.57
CA SER A 70 -13.69 -1.99 18.24
C SER A 70 -12.54 -1.62 17.30
N LEU A 71 -12.15 -2.54 16.40
CA LEU A 71 -11.12 -2.30 15.40
C LEU A 71 -11.59 -1.29 14.33
N GLU A 72 -12.81 -1.44 13.83
CA GLU A 72 -13.42 -0.50 12.87
C GLU A 72 -13.53 0.91 13.46
N GLN A 73 -13.95 1.02 14.73
CA GLN A 73 -13.99 2.31 15.43
C GLN A 73 -12.61 2.96 15.51
N LYS A 74 -11.56 2.20 15.79
CA LYS A 74 -10.19 2.74 15.82
C LYS A 74 -9.70 3.19 14.45
N PHE A 75 -10.07 2.50 13.40
CA PHE A 75 -9.77 2.93 12.03
C PHE A 75 -10.51 4.21 11.66
N ASP A 76 -11.78 4.31 12.01
CA ASP A 76 -12.57 5.52 11.77
C ASP A 76 -12.05 6.71 12.59
N GLU A 77 -11.69 6.51 13.86
CA GLU A 77 -11.02 7.52 14.69
C GLU A 77 -9.73 8.03 14.05
N ALA A 78 -8.88 7.13 13.54
CA ALA A 78 -7.65 7.51 12.86
C ALA A 78 -7.92 8.29 11.57
N CYS A 79 -8.86 7.82 10.75
CA CYS A 79 -9.24 8.51 9.52
C CYS A 79 -9.77 9.92 9.78
N ASN A 80 -10.54 10.11 10.83
CA ASN A 80 -11.05 11.44 11.20
C ASN A 80 -9.95 12.34 11.78
N LEU A 81 -9.03 11.77 12.58
CA LEU A 81 -7.96 12.54 13.24
C LEU A 81 -6.95 13.10 12.23
N TYR A 82 -6.62 12.34 11.20
CA TYR A 82 -5.59 12.69 10.22
C TYR A 82 -6.16 13.04 8.84
N HIS A 83 -7.45 13.39 8.76
CA HIS A 83 -8.13 13.70 7.51
C HIS A 83 -7.42 14.79 6.72
N ASP A 84 -7.21 15.94 7.34
CA ASP A 84 -6.66 17.13 6.69
C ASP A 84 -5.19 16.89 6.28
N ASP A 85 -4.38 16.27 7.15
CA ASP A 85 -2.98 15.92 6.85
C ASP A 85 -2.87 15.04 5.59
N VAL A 86 -3.80 14.11 5.42
CA VAL A 86 -3.81 13.17 4.29
C VAL A 86 -4.39 13.79 3.01
N GLU A 87 -5.39 14.65 3.11
CA GLU A 87 -5.89 15.41 1.96
C GLU A 87 -4.78 16.31 1.40
N ASP A 88 -4.08 17.07 2.24
CA ASP A 88 -2.94 17.92 1.83
C ASP A 88 -1.84 17.09 1.16
N LEU A 89 -1.53 15.90 1.69
CA LEU A 89 -0.56 14.99 1.10
C LEU A 89 -1.00 14.51 -0.30
N ILE A 90 -2.25 14.13 -0.45
CA ILE A 90 -2.82 13.67 -1.72
C ILE A 90 -2.83 14.80 -2.74
N ASP A 91 -3.23 16.00 -2.36
CA ASP A 91 -3.24 17.17 -3.24
C ASP A 91 -1.82 17.52 -3.70
N THR A 92 -0.83 17.46 -2.81
CA THR A 92 0.58 17.65 -3.14
C THR A 92 1.06 16.62 -4.18
N ILE A 93 0.67 15.37 -4.04
CA ILE A 93 1.03 14.33 -5.00
C ILE A 93 0.37 14.57 -6.36
N HIS A 94 -0.92 14.86 -6.37
CA HIS A 94 -1.68 15.04 -7.61
C HIS A 94 -1.26 16.29 -8.40
N THR A 95 -0.85 17.34 -7.72
CA THR A 95 -0.41 18.59 -8.35
C THR A 95 1.08 18.66 -8.60
N GLY A 96 1.85 17.73 -8.03
CA GLY A 96 3.30 17.70 -8.12
C GLY A 96 3.85 17.15 -9.43
N THR A 97 5.15 17.38 -9.63
CA THR A 97 5.90 16.89 -10.80
C THR A 97 5.92 15.37 -10.91
N LEU A 98 5.76 14.66 -9.79
CA LEU A 98 5.72 13.19 -9.76
C LEU A 98 4.58 12.62 -10.60
N THR A 99 3.38 13.19 -10.51
CA THR A 99 2.23 12.71 -11.27
C THR A 99 2.43 12.91 -12.76
N SER A 100 2.84 14.11 -13.20
CA SER A 100 3.11 14.38 -14.62
C SER A 100 4.25 13.52 -15.17
N THR A 101 5.33 13.35 -14.41
CA THR A 101 6.44 12.48 -14.83
C THR A 101 6.00 11.02 -15.01
N LEU A 102 5.20 10.49 -14.08
CA LEU A 102 4.69 9.13 -14.18
C LEU A 102 3.74 8.95 -15.37
N GLU A 103 2.87 9.91 -15.63
CA GLU A 103 1.91 9.85 -16.73
C GLU A 103 2.59 10.04 -18.08
N ASP A 104 3.40 11.08 -18.24
CA ASP A 104 3.99 11.47 -19.52
C ASP A 104 5.12 10.54 -19.96
N THR A 105 5.98 10.13 -19.01
CA THR A 105 7.16 9.31 -19.31
C THR A 105 6.89 7.82 -19.20
N PHE A 106 6.17 7.40 -18.16
CA PHE A 106 5.97 5.97 -17.88
C PHE A 106 4.58 5.45 -18.20
N GLY A 107 3.64 6.32 -18.62
CA GLY A 107 2.26 5.95 -18.89
C GLY A 107 1.54 5.37 -17.66
N ILE A 108 1.98 5.76 -16.47
CA ILE A 108 1.44 5.31 -15.19
C ILE A 108 0.59 6.42 -14.58
N SER A 109 -0.69 6.17 -14.46
CA SER A 109 -1.59 7.06 -13.72
C SER A 109 -2.14 6.37 -12.47
N TRP A 110 -2.40 7.16 -11.46
CA TRP A 110 -3.17 6.74 -10.30
C TRP A 110 -4.62 7.18 -10.43
N GLY A 111 -5.48 6.20 -10.29
CA GLY A 111 -6.92 6.49 -10.34
C GLY A 111 -7.51 6.70 -8.95
N ASP A 112 -8.81 7.02 -8.91
CA ASP A 112 -9.61 7.21 -7.68
C ASP A 112 -9.47 6.08 -6.66
N ARG A 113 -9.13 4.87 -7.12
CA ARG A 113 -8.92 3.73 -6.21
C ARG A 113 -7.69 3.93 -5.35
N PHE A 114 -6.58 4.40 -5.94
CA PHE A 114 -5.36 4.69 -5.20
C PHE A 114 -5.62 5.78 -4.16
N SER A 115 -6.23 6.89 -4.55
CA SER A 115 -6.59 7.98 -3.62
C SER A 115 -7.48 7.50 -2.48
N ARG A 116 -8.51 6.69 -2.75
CA ARG A 116 -9.36 6.11 -1.70
C ARG A 116 -8.62 5.17 -0.77
N GLN A 117 -7.64 4.42 -1.29
CA GLN A 117 -6.83 3.53 -0.46
C GLN A 117 -5.86 4.32 0.40
N THR A 118 -5.25 5.36 -0.14
CA THR A 118 -4.37 6.28 0.57
C THR A 118 -5.10 6.94 1.74
N LYS A 119 -6.31 7.47 1.51
CA LYS A 119 -7.18 8.07 2.53
C LYS A 119 -7.56 7.15 3.68
N ARG A 120 -7.48 5.85 3.48
CA ARG A 120 -7.78 4.85 4.53
C ARG A 120 -6.53 4.24 5.16
N PHE A 121 -5.48 4.06 4.37
CA PHE A 121 -4.28 3.38 4.83
C PHE A 121 -3.38 4.32 5.64
N ILE A 122 -3.08 5.51 5.11
CA ILE A 122 -2.13 6.43 5.74
C ILE A 122 -2.56 6.87 7.14
N PRO A 123 -3.83 7.25 7.40
CA PRO A 123 -4.26 7.63 8.75
C PRO A 123 -4.07 6.50 9.75
N VAL A 124 -4.40 5.26 9.37
CA VAL A 124 -4.24 4.10 10.25
C VAL A 124 -2.75 3.80 10.48
N PHE A 125 -1.92 3.95 9.45
CA PHE A 125 -0.48 3.81 9.56
C PHE A 125 0.11 4.85 10.53
N MET A 126 -0.29 6.12 10.40
CA MET A 126 0.11 7.21 11.31
C MET A 126 -0.31 6.94 12.75
N ALA A 127 -1.53 6.44 12.96
CA ALA A 127 -2.03 6.10 14.30
C ALA A 127 -1.32 4.89 14.92
N SER A 128 -0.71 4.03 14.12
CA SER A 128 0.03 2.85 14.61
C SER A 128 1.48 3.16 15.00
N GLY A 129 2.03 4.28 14.55
CA GLY A 129 3.41 4.73 14.84
C GLY A 129 3.51 5.38 16.22
N ASN A 130 4.22 4.74 17.15
CA ASN A 130 4.19 5.17 18.55
C ASN A 130 5.03 6.42 18.88
N ASP A 131 6.11 6.73 18.13
CA ASP A 131 7.05 7.80 18.50
C ASP A 131 7.57 8.62 17.30
N MET A 132 6.96 8.48 16.13
CA MET A 132 7.38 9.19 14.94
C MET A 132 6.64 10.52 14.79
N ASP A 133 7.33 11.52 14.26
CA ASP A 133 6.69 12.73 13.78
C ASP A 133 5.58 12.39 12.77
N LYS A 134 4.45 13.09 12.84
CA LYS A 134 3.28 12.85 12.00
C LYS A 134 3.61 12.92 10.51
N HIS A 135 4.38 13.93 10.11
CA HIS A 135 4.78 14.12 8.73
C HIS A 135 5.63 12.95 8.24
N GLN A 136 6.62 12.54 9.03
CA GLN A 136 7.47 11.39 8.71
C GLN A 136 6.67 10.09 8.62
N SER A 137 5.71 9.89 9.53
CA SER A 137 4.83 8.72 9.51
C SER A 137 3.94 8.70 8.27
N ALA A 138 3.36 9.83 7.86
CA ALA A 138 2.56 9.94 6.64
C ALA A 138 3.40 9.63 5.40
N LEU A 139 4.61 10.17 5.31
CA LEU A 139 5.53 9.92 4.19
C LEU A 139 5.96 8.45 4.10
N GLN A 140 6.21 7.77 5.22
CA GLN A 140 6.51 6.34 5.22
C GLN A 140 5.33 5.49 4.77
N GLY A 141 4.12 5.85 5.19
CA GLY A 141 2.90 5.18 4.71
C GLY A 141 2.70 5.37 3.21
N LEU A 142 3.01 6.56 2.70
CA LEU A 142 2.96 6.85 1.28
C LEU A 142 4.03 6.10 0.51
N ASP A 143 5.28 6.08 0.99
CA ASP A 143 6.37 5.31 0.40
C ASP A 143 5.97 3.85 0.18
N HIS A 144 5.44 3.22 1.22
CA HIS A 144 4.94 1.85 1.14
C HIS A 144 3.88 1.68 0.04
N LEU A 145 2.92 2.60 -0.07
CA LEU A 145 1.89 2.53 -1.11
C LEU A 145 2.46 2.77 -2.52
N LEU A 146 3.38 3.71 -2.66
CA LEU A 146 4.05 3.97 -3.93
C LEU A 146 4.87 2.77 -4.38
N ALA A 147 5.72 2.24 -3.52
CA ALA A 147 6.58 1.10 -3.82
C ALA A 147 5.77 -0.15 -4.21
N THR A 148 4.72 -0.45 -3.44
CA THR A 148 3.95 -1.69 -3.64
C THR A 148 2.88 -1.61 -4.74
N ARG A 149 2.42 -0.41 -5.11
CA ARG A 149 1.29 -0.26 -6.04
C ARG A 149 1.62 0.50 -7.31
N VAL A 150 2.44 1.52 -7.23
CA VAL A 150 2.71 2.43 -8.34
C VAL A 150 4.04 2.10 -9.00
N LEU A 151 5.11 2.08 -8.23
CA LEU A 151 6.49 1.96 -8.71
C LEU A 151 7.01 0.52 -8.77
N ARG A 152 6.13 -0.46 -8.66
CA ARG A 152 6.55 -1.86 -8.73
C ARG A 152 7.29 -2.18 -10.03
N ARG A 153 8.33 -3.01 -9.92
CA ARG A 153 9.28 -3.33 -10.98
C ARG A 153 8.62 -3.73 -12.30
N GLY A 154 7.66 -4.65 -12.29
CA GLY A 154 7.00 -5.12 -13.51
C GLY A 154 6.15 -4.06 -14.20
N ARG A 155 5.63 -3.07 -13.48
CA ARG A 155 4.84 -1.99 -14.06
C ARG A 155 5.71 -0.96 -14.77
N ILE A 156 6.90 -0.69 -14.25
CA ILE A 156 7.86 0.26 -14.84
C ILE A 156 8.62 -0.41 -15.98
N LEU A 157 9.19 -1.59 -15.75
CA LEU A 157 10.06 -2.26 -16.71
C LEU A 157 9.32 -2.94 -17.87
N GLY A 158 8.02 -3.20 -17.74
CA GLY A 158 7.26 -4.02 -18.70
C GLY A 158 6.62 -3.27 -19.86
N ARG A 159 6.64 -1.94 -19.91
CA ARG A 159 5.77 -1.19 -20.83
C ARG A 159 6.44 -0.26 -21.81
N ILE A 160 7.61 0.27 -21.56
CA ILE A 160 8.21 1.34 -22.38
C ILE A 160 9.72 1.15 -22.38
N GLU A 161 10.34 1.40 -23.56
CA GLU A 161 11.78 1.65 -23.67
C GLU A 161 12.05 3.02 -23.03
N PHE A 162 12.54 3.04 -21.80
CA PHE A 162 12.97 4.26 -21.13
C PHE A 162 14.50 4.33 -21.08
N GLN A 163 15.02 5.53 -21.01
CA GLN A 163 16.44 5.81 -20.93
C GLN A 163 16.86 6.02 -19.45
N SER A 164 18.15 5.96 -19.20
CA SER A 164 18.68 6.22 -17.83
C SER A 164 18.27 7.58 -17.29
N ASP A 165 18.16 8.57 -18.18
CA ASP A 165 17.77 9.93 -17.81
C ASP A 165 16.31 10.00 -17.32
N ASP A 166 15.42 9.17 -17.85
CA ASP A 166 14.01 9.11 -17.42
C ASP A 166 13.90 8.65 -15.95
N ILE A 167 14.79 7.73 -15.54
CA ILE A 167 14.85 7.27 -14.15
C ILE A 167 15.37 8.38 -13.22
N GLU A 168 16.38 9.15 -13.63
CA GLU A 168 16.85 10.28 -12.84
C GLU A 168 15.77 11.36 -12.72
N PHE A 169 15.01 11.67 -13.79
CA PHE A 169 13.86 12.56 -13.72
C PHE A 169 12.78 12.07 -12.75
N LEU A 170 12.47 10.77 -12.77
CA LEU A 170 11.52 10.19 -11.82
C LEU A 170 12.01 10.33 -10.37
N LYS A 171 13.30 10.07 -10.16
CA LYS A 171 13.91 10.21 -8.84
C LYS A 171 13.89 11.67 -8.34
N GLU A 172 14.20 12.62 -9.20
CA GLU A 172 14.11 14.05 -8.86
C GLU A 172 12.67 14.43 -8.54
N ALA A 173 11.69 14.02 -9.36
CA ALA A 173 10.29 14.28 -9.12
C ALA A 173 9.77 13.67 -7.80
N LEU A 174 10.24 12.46 -7.44
CA LEU A 174 9.97 11.84 -6.14
C LEU A 174 10.54 12.68 -4.99
N LEU A 175 11.78 13.14 -5.12
CA LEU A 175 12.45 13.94 -4.08
C LEU A 175 11.79 15.31 -3.91
N ASP A 176 11.42 15.96 -5.01
CA ASP A 176 10.78 17.28 -4.98
C ASP A 176 9.35 17.22 -4.42
N THR A 177 8.59 16.19 -4.80
CA THR A 177 7.21 16.02 -4.33
C THR A 177 7.16 15.64 -2.85
N LEU A 178 8.19 14.97 -2.36
CA LEU A 178 8.24 14.42 -1.00
C LEU A 178 9.43 15.05 -0.24
N ASP A 179 9.34 16.34 0.02
CA ASP A 179 10.41 17.16 0.62
C ASP A 179 10.96 16.62 1.97
N GLY A 180 10.20 15.78 2.65
CA GLY A 180 10.62 15.06 3.85
C GLY A 180 11.51 13.83 3.61
N TRP A 181 11.67 13.37 2.37
CA TRP A 181 12.38 12.11 2.05
C TRP A 181 13.90 12.21 2.13
N ARG A 182 14.45 13.41 2.10
CA ARG A 182 15.90 13.61 2.16
C ARG A 182 16.59 13.08 3.43
N GLY A 183 15.83 12.76 4.46
CA GLY A 183 16.34 12.19 5.72
C GLY A 183 16.16 10.69 5.91
N LEU A 184 15.45 10.01 5.01
CA LEU A 184 15.22 8.57 5.09
C LEU A 184 16.30 7.86 4.27
N ASN A 185 17.07 6.99 4.92
CA ASN A 185 17.98 6.06 4.24
C ASN A 185 17.15 5.03 3.46
N LEU A 186 16.69 5.43 2.26
CA LEU A 186 16.08 4.50 1.33
C LEU A 186 17.17 3.65 0.71
N THR A 187 17.34 2.44 1.19
CA THR A 187 18.01 1.39 0.44
C THR A 187 17.06 1.02 -0.72
N VAL A 188 17.27 1.66 -1.85
CA VAL A 188 16.69 1.20 -3.11
C VAL A 188 17.45 -0.08 -3.47
N SER A 189 16.84 -1.22 -3.15
CA SER A 189 17.31 -2.55 -3.57
C SER A 189 16.71 -2.93 -4.92
#